data_9ee9e15e86aa9316bab89cfa37aa92b8
#
_entry.id   9ee9e15e86aa9316bab89cfa37aa92b8
#
_cell.length_a   1.000
_cell.length_b   1.000
_cell.length_c   1.000
_cell.angle_alpha   90.00
_cell.angle_beta   90.00
_cell.angle_gamma   90.00
#
_symmetry.space_group_name_H-M   'P 1'
#
loop_
_entity.id
_entity.type
_entity.pdbx_description
1 polymer ?
#
loop_
_entity_poly.entity_id
_entity_poly.type
_entity_poly.pdbx_seq_one_letter_code
_entity_poly.pdbx_strand_id
1 'polypeptide(L)'
;MGIGKLESFLENHIEGFFNKRFSSDLEPVELMKGLEKEIAREGRGKPKHLVPNEYAFSLAAEDYQRLCAQRVIDELYESVEKQVILQDYTMEGVLIVSCQPDEARTKGTYALKSRFAEAEKVTSCTEASHTIVLERPAFSESKPLNLPKDYQTVSLSAIEGPDLDSYLAFGEKQIYIGRRDKNEFILTDTNASRLHAWIAYEKHRHVLYDAQSTNGTFVNGTRIESCCLSAGDEIRVGATVLVYEVI
;
A
#
# COMPACT_ATOMS: atom_id res chain seq x y z
N MET A 1 -30.25 -11.28 30.10
CA MET A 1 -30.51 -11.91 28.78
C MET A 1 -30.31 -10.83 27.74
N GLY A 2 -29.45 -10.85 26.86
CA GLY A 2 -28.53 -11.75 26.25
C GLY A 2 -27.69 -10.97 25.24
N ILE A 3 -26.54 -10.43 25.67
CA ILE A 3 -25.59 -9.75 24.75
C ILE A 3 -24.81 -10.81 23.96
N GLY A 4 -24.58 -12.00 24.52
CA GLY A 4 -23.82 -13.06 23.86
C GLY A 4 -24.49 -13.76 22.67
N LYS A 5 -25.79 -13.54 22.41
CA LYS A 5 -26.48 -14.08 21.20
C LYS A 5 -26.42 -13.16 20.00
N LEU A 6 -26.11 -11.88 20.20
CA LEU A 6 -25.93 -10.92 19.10
C LEU A 6 -24.52 -10.98 18.53
N GLU A 7 -23.51 -11.27 19.36
CA GLU A 7 -22.12 -11.47 18.90
C GLU A 7 -22.00 -12.73 18.04
N SER A 8 -22.53 -13.87 18.50
CA SER A 8 -22.52 -15.11 17.70
C SER A 8 -23.37 -15.04 16.41
N PHE A 9 -24.37 -14.18 16.38
CA PHE A 9 -25.19 -13.96 15.18
C PHE A 9 -24.47 -13.04 14.16
N LEU A 10 -23.69 -12.10 14.64
CA LEU A 10 -22.84 -11.24 13.78
C LEU A 10 -21.63 -12.00 13.24
N GLU A 11 -21.00 -12.87 14.05
CA GLU A 11 -19.90 -13.72 13.58
C GLU A 11 -20.32 -14.71 12.48
N ASN A 12 -21.52 -15.29 12.57
CA ASN A 12 -22.03 -16.24 11.59
C ASN A 12 -22.61 -15.61 10.31
N HIS A 13 -22.92 -14.30 10.28
CA HIS A 13 -23.51 -13.66 9.11
C HIS A 13 -22.50 -12.94 8.20
N ILE A 14 -21.27 -12.75 8.65
CA ILE A 14 -20.19 -12.16 7.83
C ILE A 14 -19.55 -13.21 6.91
N GLU A 15 -19.65 -14.50 7.25
CA GLU A 15 -19.09 -15.59 6.42
C GLU A 15 -19.92 -15.94 5.17
N GLY A 16 -21.11 -15.39 4.99
CA GLY A 16 -22.09 -15.94 4.05
C GLY A 16 -22.19 -15.32 2.66
N PHE A 17 -21.51 -14.23 2.34
CA PHE A 17 -21.90 -13.44 1.16
C PHE A 17 -21.05 -13.64 -0.11
N PHE A 18 -20.00 -14.47 -0.11
CA PHE A 18 -19.15 -14.67 -1.30
C PHE A 18 -19.17 -16.11 -1.86
N ASN A 19 -20.21 -16.88 -1.58
CA ASN A 19 -20.42 -18.18 -2.25
C ASN A 19 -21.13 -18.00 -3.60
N LYS A 20 -20.48 -17.41 -4.61
CA LYS A 20 -20.88 -17.66 -5.97
C LYS A 20 -20.27 -18.99 -6.42
N ARG A 21 -21.12 -19.99 -6.53
CA ARG A 21 -20.85 -21.28 -7.15
C ARG A 21 -20.41 -21.03 -8.60
N PHE A 22 -19.09 -20.94 -8.83
CA PHE A 22 -18.53 -21.11 -10.16
C PHE A 22 -17.90 -22.50 -10.20
N SER A 23 -18.20 -23.25 -11.24
CA SER A 23 -17.58 -24.55 -11.56
C SER A 23 -16.18 -24.38 -12.16
N SER A 24 -15.57 -23.22 -12.03
CA SER A 24 -14.22 -22.89 -12.44
C SER A 24 -13.28 -22.80 -11.24
N ASP A 25 -12.02 -23.12 -11.46
CA ASP A 25 -10.98 -22.95 -10.45
C ASP A 25 -10.90 -21.48 -9.98
N LEU A 26 -10.71 -21.26 -8.69
CA LEU A 26 -10.53 -19.91 -8.12
C LEU A 26 -9.33 -19.22 -8.77
N GLU A 27 -9.49 -18.00 -9.25
CA GLU A 27 -8.42 -17.23 -9.89
C GLU A 27 -7.87 -16.11 -8.99
N PRO A 28 -6.58 -15.70 -9.13
CA PRO A 28 -6.00 -14.60 -8.36
C PRO A 28 -6.83 -13.31 -8.41
N VAL A 29 -7.41 -13.01 -9.59
CA VAL A 29 -8.26 -11.81 -9.79
C VAL A 29 -9.51 -11.81 -8.91
N GLU A 30 -10.00 -12.98 -8.49
CA GLU A 30 -11.16 -13.08 -7.60
C GLU A 30 -10.78 -12.73 -6.17
N LEU A 31 -9.55 -13.11 -5.73
CA LEU A 31 -9.00 -12.70 -4.45
C LEU A 31 -8.78 -11.18 -4.39
N MET A 32 -8.20 -10.59 -5.46
CA MET A 32 -8.02 -9.13 -5.56
C MET A 32 -9.36 -8.40 -5.47
N LYS A 33 -10.37 -8.80 -6.24
CA LYS A 33 -11.71 -8.20 -6.18
C LYS A 33 -12.38 -8.35 -4.81
N GLY A 34 -12.14 -9.47 -4.14
CA GLY A 34 -12.60 -9.70 -2.78
C GLY A 34 -11.97 -8.73 -1.79
N LEU A 35 -10.64 -8.55 -1.92
CA LEU A 35 -9.84 -7.65 -1.11
C LEU A 35 -10.29 -6.19 -1.31
N GLU A 36 -10.44 -5.72 -2.54
CA GLU A 36 -10.94 -4.38 -2.88
C GLU A 36 -12.31 -4.10 -2.26
N LYS A 37 -13.23 -5.07 -2.33
CA LYS A 37 -14.57 -4.95 -1.72
C LYS A 37 -14.49 -4.88 -0.19
N GLU A 38 -13.60 -5.66 0.41
CA GLU A 38 -13.39 -5.66 1.85
C GLU A 38 -12.85 -4.32 2.33
N ILE A 39 -11.82 -3.79 1.65
CA ILE A 39 -11.23 -2.47 1.92
C ILE A 39 -12.32 -1.39 1.79
N ALA A 40 -13.08 -1.40 0.70
CA ALA A 40 -14.14 -0.44 0.47
C ALA A 40 -15.28 -0.54 1.51
N ARG A 41 -15.57 -1.74 2.01
CA ARG A 41 -16.53 -1.95 3.08
C ARG A 41 -16.06 -1.35 4.39
N GLU A 42 -14.80 -1.64 4.74
CA GLU A 42 -14.20 -1.20 5.99
C GLU A 42 -13.92 0.31 6.01
N GLY A 43 -13.58 0.93 4.88
CA GLY A 43 -13.33 2.37 4.77
C GLY A 43 -14.62 3.23 4.83
N ARG A 44 -15.80 2.63 4.56
CA ARG A 44 -17.07 3.38 4.59
C ARG A 44 -17.50 3.68 6.03
N GLY A 45 -17.77 4.94 6.30
CA GLY A 45 -18.40 5.39 7.56
C GLY A 45 -17.46 5.45 8.76
N LYS A 46 -16.16 5.21 8.61
CA LYS A 46 -15.18 5.38 9.69
C LYS A 46 -14.57 6.78 9.66
N PRO A 47 -14.25 7.37 10.84
CA PRO A 47 -13.53 8.63 10.89
C PRO A 47 -12.16 8.46 10.23
N LYS A 48 -11.75 9.45 9.41
CA LYS A 48 -10.49 9.48 8.65
C LYS A 48 -10.32 8.37 7.61
N HIS A 49 -11.41 7.70 7.19
CA HIS A 49 -11.35 6.60 6.23
C HIS A 49 -10.27 5.54 6.57
N LEU A 50 -10.15 5.22 7.85
CA LEU A 50 -9.15 4.28 8.34
C LEU A 50 -9.55 2.85 7.95
N VAL A 51 -8.65 2.13 7.30
CA VAL A 51 -8.84 0.74 6.88
C VAL A 51 -7.91 -0.22 7.63
N PRO A 52 -8.28 -1.50 7.78
CA PRO A 52 -7.43 -2.52 8.38
C PRO A 52 -6.08 -2.65 7.67
N ASN A 53 -5.06 -3.06 8.42
CA ASN A 53 -3.72 -3.33 7.90
C ASN A 53 -3.36 -4.82 7.85
N GLU A 54 -4.27 -5.70 8.24
CA GLU A 54 -4.07 -7.15 8.13
C GLU A 54 -5.27 -7.80 7.42
N TYR A 55 -4.95 -8.63 6.41
CA TYR A 55 -5.89 -9.36 5.59
C TYR A 55 -5.46 -10.83 5.52
N ALA A 56 -6.33 -11.74 5.95
CA ALA A 56 -6.07 -13.17 5.97
C ALA A 56 -7.09 -13.91 5.10
N PHE A 57 -6.59 -14.57 4.06
CA PHE A 57 -7.38 -15.47 3.23
C PHE A 57 -7.35 -16.88 3.78
N SER A 58 -8.50 -17.53 3.86
CA SER A 58 -8.63 -18.97 4.13
C SER A 58 -9.09 -19.65 2.84
N LEU A 59 -8.32 -20.61 2.34
CA LEU A 59 -8.49 -21.27 1.05
C LEU A 59 -8.57 -22.79 1.23
N ALA A 60 -9.28 -23.48 0.32
CA ALA A 60 -9.17 -24.95 0.26
C ALA A 60 -7.70 -25.35 0.01
N ALA A 61 -7.27 -26.51 0.50
CA ALA A 61 -5.87 -26.95 0.41
C ALA A 61 -5.32 -26.96 -1.03
N GLU A 62 -6.14 -27.37 -1.99
CA GLU A 62 -5.77 -27.39 -3.42
C GLU A 62 -5.58 -25.98 -3.99
N ASP A 63 -6.49 -25.04 -3.66
CA ASP A 63 -6.40 -23.65 -4.10
C ASP A 63 -5.23 -22.93 -3.41
N TYR A 64 -4.97 -23.24 -2.12
CA TYR A 64 -3.83 -22.72 -1.39
C TYR A 64 -2.50 -23.08 -2.09
N GLN A 65 -2.29 -24.34 -2.46
CA GLN A 65 -1.06 -24.77 -3.17
C GLN A 65 -0.87 -24.05 -4.51
N ARG A 66 -1.94 -23.73 -5.19
CA ARG A 66 -1.92 -23.10 -6.51
C ARG A 66 -1.80 -21.56 -6.43
N LEU A 67 -2.49 -20.92 -5.49
CA LEU A 67 -2.65 -19.46 -5.41
C LEU A 67 -1.69 -18.78 -4.43
N CYS A 68 -1.12 -19.49 -3.47
CA CYS A 68 -0.22 -18.87 -2.48
C CYS A 68 1.24 -18.85 -2.94
N ALA A 69 1.46 -18.69 -4.26
CA ALA A 69 2.77 -18.34 -4.78
C ALA A 69 3.13 -16.89 -4.40
N GLN A 70 4.42 -16.63 -4.17
CA GLN A 70 4.90 -15.30 -3.77
C GLN A 70 4.40 -14.19 -4.71
N ARG A 71 4.38 -14.44 -6.02
CA ARG A 71 3.88 -13.49 -7.01
C ARG A 71 2.42 -13.07 -6.76
N VAL A 72 1.53 -14.02 -6.43
CA VAL A 72 0.11 -13.69 -6.15
C VAL A 72 -0.02 -12.89 -4.87
N ILE A 73 0.76 -13.25 -3.85
CA ILE A 73 0.82 -12.48 -2.59
C ILE A 73 1.28 -11.05 -2.88
N ASP A 74 2.28 -10.88 -3.73
CA ASP A 74 2.79 -9.58 -4.13
C ASP A 74 1.74 -8.76 -4.88
N GLU A 75 1.01 -9.36 -5.81
CA GLU A 75 -0.11 -8.73 -6.53
C GLU A 75 -1.25 -8.30 -5.56
N LEU A 76 -1.51 -9.08 -4.49
CA LEU A 76 -2.48 -8.72 -3.47
C LEU A 76 -2.02 -7.50 -2.64
N TYR A 77 -0.74 -7.44 -2.26
CA TYR A 77 -0.17 -6.27 -1.59
C TYR A 77 -0.30 -5.00 -2.43
N GLU A 78 0.11 -5.09 -3.70
CA GLU A 78 0.01 -3.99 -4.66
C GLU A 78 -1.44 -3.51 -4.82
N SER A 79 -2.40 -4.44 -4.88
CA SER A 79 -3.83 -4.12 -4.94
C SER A 79 -4.29 -3.34 -3.72
N VAL A 80 -3.85 -3.71 -2.49
CA VAL A 80 -4.20 -2.96 -1.28
C VAL A 80 -3.65 -1.53 -1.34
N GLU A 81 -2.37 -1.37 -1.67
CA GLU A 81 -1.72 -0.06 -1.73
C GLU A 81 -2.38 0.87 -2.75
N LYS A 82 -2.67 0.35 -3.94
CA LYS A 82 -3.42 1.09 -4.97
C LYS A 82 -4.80 1.53 -4.47
N GLN A 83 -5.54 0.65 -3.80
CA GLN A 83 -6.85 0.99 -3.27
C GLN A 83 -6.78 2.04 -2.16
N VAL A 84 -5.79 1.97 -1.27
CA VAL A 84 -5.57 2.97 -0.22
C VAL A 84 -5.34 4.36 -0.83
N ILE A 85 -4.51 4.46 -1.87
CA ILE A 85 -4.23 5.72 -2.55
C ILE A 85 -5.44 6.21 -3.34
N LEU A 86 -6.05 5.34 -4.17
CA LEU A 86 -7.18 5.69 -5.06
C LEU A 86 -8.43 6.15 -4.30
N GLN A 87 -8.69 5.57 -3.14
CA GLN A 87 -9.88 5.87 -2.35
C GLN A 87 -9.62 6.87 -1.21
N ASP A 88 -8.42 7.43 -1.16
CA ASP A 88 -8.00 8.40 -0.14
C ASP A 88 -8.13 7.84 1.28
N TYR A 89 -7.87 6.54 1.45
CA TYR A 89 -7.92 5.86 2.74
C TYR A 89 -6.62 6.09 3.52
N THR A 90 -6.70 5.87 4.84
CA THR A 90 -5.55 5.88 5.74
C THR A 90 -5.38 4.48 6.32
N MET A 91 -4.15 3.99 6.37
CA MET A 91 -3.79 2.73 7.00
C MET A 91 -2.69 2.96 8.02
N GLU A 92 -2.83 2.39 9.22
CA GLU A 92 -1.82 2.48 10.28
C GLU A 92 -1.19 1.11 10.52
N GLY A 93 0.12 1.09 10.78
CA GLY A 93 0.88 -0.13 10.98
C GLY A 93 1.42 -0.75 9.69
N VAL A 94 2.01 -1.92 9.79
CA VAL A 94 2.56 -2.67 8.65
C VAL A 94 1.43 -3.43 7.96
N LEU A 95 1.34 -3.32 6.64
CA LEU A 95 0.41 -4.12 5.85
C LEU A 95 0.83 -5.59 5.86
N ILE A 96 -0.09 -6.46 6.23
CA ILE A 96 0.08 -7.91 6.26
C ILE A 96 -1.02 -8.57 5.42
N VAL A 97 -0.63 -9.26 4.35
CA VAL A 97 -1.52 -10.12 3.57
C VAL A 97 -1.05 -11.55 3.72
N SER A 98 -1.93 -12.44 4.15
CA SER A 98 -1.61 -13.85 4.39
C SER A 98 -2.65 -14.77 3.79
N CYS A 99 -2.21 -15.99 3.43
CA CYS A 99 -3.09 -17.06 3.01
C CYS A 99 -2.89 -18.27 3.92
N GLN A 100 -3.97 -18.96 4.26
CA GLN A 100 -3.95 -20.13 5.11
C GLN A 100 -4.81 -21.25 4.49
N PRO A 101 -4.35 -22.51 4.54
CA PRO A 101 -5.19 -23.64 4.13
C PRO A 101 -6.31 -23.88 5.15
N ASP A 102 -7.49 -24.22 4.66
CA ASP A 102 -8.68 -24.54 5.46
C ASP A 102 -9.32 -25.81 4.89
N GLU A 103 -9.16 -26.93 5.61
CA GLU A 103 -9.65 -28.25 5.20
C GLU A 103 -11.19 -28.35 5.15
N ALA A 104 -11.88 -27.45 5.88
CA ALA A 104 -13.34 -27.42 5.87
C ALA A 104 -13.92 -26.73 4.64
N ARG A 105 -13.06 -26.11 3.82
CA ARG A 105 -13.46 -25.31 2.67
C ARG A 105 -13.47 -26.11 1.40
N THR A 106 -14.47 -25.83 0.55
CA THR A 106 -14.57 -26.46 -0.77
C THR A 106 -13.72 -25.72 -1.79
N LYS A 107 -13.13 -26.45 -2.73
CA LYS A 107 -12.39 -25.91 -3.87
C LYS A 107 -13.20 -24.80 -4.58
N GLY A 108 -12.54 -23.74 -5.03
CA GLY A 108 -13.18 -22.60 -5.69
C GLY A 108 -13.83 -21.60 -4.73
N THR A 109 -13.61 -21.72 -3.40
CA THR A 109 -14.17 -20.80 -2.41
C THR A 109 -13.07 -20.27 -1.47
N TYR A 110 -13.26 -19.04 -0.98
CA TYR A 110 -12.37 -18.46 0.01
C TYR A 110 -13.16 -17.70 1.10
N ALA A 111 -12.54 -17.49 2.25
CA ALA A 111 -12.95 -16.48 3.21
C ALA A 111 -11.84 -15.45 3.34
N LEU A 112 -12.23 -14.21 3.54
CA LEU A 112 -11.34 -13.10 3.81
C LEU A 112 -11.70 -12.49 5.15
N LYS A 113 -10.72 -12.39 6.05
CA LYS A 113 -10.84 -11.68 7.33
C LYS A 113 -9.89 -10.50 7.31
N SER A 114 -10.38 -9.37 7.81
CA SER A 114 -9.58 -8.15 7.98
C SER A 114 -9.57 -7.74 9.44
N ARG A 115 -8.43 -7.21 9.91
CA ARG A 115 -8.30 -6.68 11.26
C ARG A 115 -7.30 -5.54 11.34
N PHE A 116 -7.46 -4.73 12.38
CA PHE A 116 -6.47 -3.72 12.77
C PHE A 116 -5.44 -4.41 13.67
N ALA A 117 -4.27 -4.75 13.12
CA ALA A 117 -3.15 -5.24 13.92
C ALA A 117 -2.47 -4.06 14.59
N GLU A 118 -2.25 -4.14 15.90
CA GLU A 118 -1.46 -3.14 16.62
C GLU A 118 -0.02 -3.18 16.08
N ALA A 119 0.56 -2.00 15.83
CA ALA A 119 1.98 -1.91 15.54
C ALA A 119 2.72 -2.45 16.77
N GLU A 120 3.39 -3.61 16.63
CA GLU A 120 4.37 -4.02 17.63
C GLU A 120 5.32 -2.85 17.84
N LYS A 121 5.31 -2.29 19.06
CA LYS A 121 6.31 -1.30 19.46
C LYS A 121 7.66 -1.95 19.27
N VAL A 122 8.35 -1.57 18.21
CA VAL A 122 9.77 -1.88 18.07
C VAL A 122 10.43 -1.19 19.26
N THR A 123 10.64 -1.94 20.31
CA THR A 123 11.45 -1.53 21.45
C THR A 123 12.85 -1.32 20.87
N SER A 124 13.26 -0.06 20.73
CA SER A 124 14.63 0.32 20.42
C SER A 124 15.51 -0.32 21.47
N CYS A 125 16.17 -1.43 21.12
CA CYS A 125 17.25 -1.99 21.92
C CYS A 125 18.43 -1.01 21.85
N THR A 126 18.57 -0.23 22.91
CA THR A 126 19.78 0.52 23.24
C THR A 126 20.98 -0.43 23.29
N GLU A 127 22.05 0.08 22.75
CA GLU A 127 23.38 -0.51 22.61
C GLU A 127 23.84 -1.33 23.82
N ALA A 128 24.22 -2.57 23.60
CA ALA A 128 25.22 -3.26 24.40
C ALA A 128 26.07 -4.13 23.45
N SER A 129 27.31 -3.72 23.30
CA SER A 129 28.37 -4.46 22.58
C SER A 129 28.60 -5.82 23.22
N HIS A 130 28.08 -6.88 22.62
CA HIS A 130 28.59 -8.23 22.82
C HIS A 130 28.53 -8.99 21.49
N THR A 131 29.67 -9.53 21.11
CA THR A 131 29.86 -10.44 19.98
C THR A 131 28.97 -11.66 20.20
N ILE A 132 27.84 -11.72 19.50
CA ILE A 132 26.97 -12.90 19.50
C ILE A 132 27.42 -13.80 18.35
N VAL A 133 27.91 -14.99 18.69
CA VAL A 133 28.10 -16.10 17.75
C VAL A 133 26.72 -16.51 17.26
N LEU A 134 26.41 -16.18 16.01
CA LEU A 134 25.17 -16.62 15.36
C LEU A 134 25.28 -18.12 15.05
N GLU A 135 24.73 -18.97 15.92
CA GLU A 135 24.31 -20.29 15.50
C GLU A 135 23.20 -20.13 14.45
N ARG A 136 23.41 -20.72 13.26
CA ARG A 136 22.36 -20.77 12.24
C ARG A 136 21.14 -21.47 12.80
N PRO A 137 19.99 -20.81 12.97
CA PRO A 137 18.77 -21.53 13.27
C PRO A 137 18.42 -22.39 12.06
N ALA A 138 18.07 -23.64 12.31
CA ALA A 138 17.50 -24.52 11.32
C ALA A 138 16.30 -23.84 10.65
N PHE A 139 16.19 -24.01 9.33
CA PHE A 139 15.07 -23.51 8.53
C PHE A 139 13.75 -23.96 9.15
N SER A 140 13.11 -23.11 9.93
CA SER A 140 11.74 -23.25 10.34
C SER A 140 11.01 -21.99 9.90
N GLU A 141 10.08 -22.19 8.96
CA GLU A 141 9.01 -21.28 8.56
C GLU A 141 9.43 -19.82 8.40
N SER A 142 9.72 -19.49 7.16
CA SER A 142 10.10 -18.15 6.71
C SER A 142 9.03 -17.12 7.09
N LYS A 143 9.31 -16.34 8.14
CA LYS A 143 8.70 -15.01 8.24
C LYS A 143 9.06 -14.28 6.93
N PRO A 144 8.08 -13.68 6.25
CA PRO A 144 8.38 -12.93 5.04
C PRO A 144 9.44 -11.89 5.37
N LEU A 145 10.54 -11.92 4.66
CA LEU A 145 11.57 -10.89 4.75
C LEU A 145 10.88 -9.60 4.29
N ASN A 146 10.70 -8.64 5.19
CA ASN A 146 10.24 -7.28 4.84
C ASN A 146 11.36 -6.56 4.10
N LEU A 147 11.64 -6.99 2.89
CA LEU A 147 12.45 -6.21 1.96
C LEU A 147 11.56 -5.10 1.39
N PRO A 148 12.10 -3.86 1.23
CA PRO A 148 11.38 -2.82 0.50
C PRO A 148 10.98 -3.38 -0.86
N LYS A 149 9.68 -3.41 -1.12
CA LYS A 149 9.15 -3.95 -2.35
C LYS A 149 9.33 -2.88 -3.43
N ASP A 150 10.00 -3.24 -4.52
CA ASP A 150 10.19 -2.35 -5.69
C ASP A 150 8.92 -2.31 -6.57
N TYR A 151 7.73 -2.25 -5.94
CA TYR A 151 6.51 -2.05 -6.73
C TYR A 151 6.43 -0.61 -7.20
N GLN A 152 6.09 -0.45 -8.46
CA GLN A 152 5.76 0.82 -9.06
C GLN A 152 4.25 0.96 -9.04
N THR A 153 3.71 1.55 -7.99
CA THR A 153 2.27 1.73 -7.81
C THR A 153 1.76 3.06 -8.33
N VAL A 154 2.66 4.02 -8.49
CA VAL A 154 2.35 5.39 -8.88
C VAL A 154 3.36 5.95 -9.88
N SER A 155 2.97 7.02 -10.55
CA SER A 155 3.83 7.75 -11.48
C SER A 155 3.71 9.27 -11.32
N LEU A 156 4.77 9.97 -11.74
CA LEU A 156 4.78 11.38 -12.04
C LEU A 156 5.01 11.56 -13.53
N SER A 157 4.15 12.34 -14.19
CA SER A 157 4.26 12.69 -15.60
C SER A 157 4.28 14.21 -15.74
N ALA A 158 5.25 14.76 -16.45
CA ALA A 158 5.26 16.20 -16.77
C ALA A 158 4.30 16.48 -17.93
N ILE A 159 3.27 17.28 -17.66
CA ILE A 159 2.22 17.65 -18.64
C ILE A 159 2.38 19.05 -19.21
N GLU A 160 3.15 19.91 -18.53
CA GLU A 160 3.45 21.27 -18.98
C GLU A 160 4.87 21.69 -18.60
N GLY A 161 5.43 22.63 -19.35
CA GLY A 161 6.72 23.26 -19.06
C GLY A 161 7.90 22.69 -19.84
N PRO A 162 9.13 23.07 -19.44
CA PRO A 162 10.35 22.67 -20.16
C PRO A 162 10.61 21.16 -20.16
N ASP A 163 10.07 20.46 -19.17
CA ASP A 163 10.31 19.04 -18.93
C ASP A 163 9.12 18.16 -19.41
N LEU A 164 8.29 18.70 -20.33
CA LEU A 164 7.16 17.99 -20.93
C LEU A 164 7.55 16.56 -21.36
N ASP A 165 6.66 15.60 -21.14
CA ASP A 165 6.83 14.16 -21.41
C ASP A 165 7.85 13.43 -20.53
N SER A 166 8.47 14.10 -19.54
CA SER A 166 9.26 13.41 -18.53
C SER A 166 8.37 12.54 -17.65
N TYR A 167 8.82 11.32 -17.36
CA TYR A 167 8.04 10.31 -16.67
C TYR A 167 8.90 9.56 -15.65
N LEU A 168 8.33 9.27 -14.47
CA LEU A 168 8.94 8.42 -13.45
C LEU A 168 7.86 7.59 -12.77
N ALA A 169 8.00 6.26 -12.78
CA ALA A 169 7.20 5.35 -11.97
C ALA A 169 7.95 4.98 -10.68
N PHE A 170 7.24 4.91 -9.56
CA PHE A 170 7.83 4.58 -8.26
C PHE A 170 6.80 3.96 -7.31
N GLY A 171 7.26 3.48 -6.16
CA GLY A 171 6.44 2.93 -5.08
C GLY A 171 6.83 3.56 -3.74
N GLU A 172 7.21 2.74 -2.76
CA GLU A 172 7.53 3.20 -1.41
C GLU A 172 8.83 4.02 -1.31
N LYS A 173 9.65 4.02 -2.35
CA LYS A 173 10.94 4.69 -2.36
C LYS A 173 10.76 6.21 -2.33
N GLN A 174 11.56 6.89 -1.50
CA GLN A 174 11.62 8.35 -1.48
C GLN A 174 12.15 8.89 -2.81
N ILE A 175 11.47 9.91 -3.36
CA ILE A 175 11.77 10.54 -4.64
C ILE A 175 12.12 12.00 -4.43
N TYR A 176 13.28 12.41 -4.94
CA TYR A 176 13.70 13.82 -4.95
C TYR A 176 13.46 14.45 -6.31
N ILE A 177 12.93 15.69 -6.31
CA ILE A 177 12.53 16.45 -7.50
C ILE A 177 13.32 17.76 -7.56
N GLY A 178 13.88 18.08 -8.71
CA GLY A 178 14.58 19.34 -8.93
C GLY A 178 15.71 19.24 -9.94
N ARG A 179 16.46 20.35 -10.14
CA ARG A 179 17.47 20.49 -11.21
C ARG A 179 18.78 19.73 -10.98
N ARG A 180 19.00 19.14 -9.81
CA ARG A 180 20.23 18.40 -9.53
C ARG A 180 20.17 17.05 -10.24
N ASP A 181 21.26 16.65 -10.87
CA ASP A 181 21.47 15.37 -11.55
C ASP A 181 21.41 14.13 -10.64
N LYS A 182 21.42 14.33 -9.32
CA LYS A 182 21.26 13.26 -8.32
C LYS A 182 19.84 13.03 -7.86
N ASN A 183 18.88 13.84 -8.31
CA ASN A 183 17.47 13.64 -8.03
C ASN A 183 16.93 12.49 -8.89
N GLU A 184 15.93 11.78 -8.41
CA GLU A 184 15.23 10.74 -9.16
C GLU A 184 14.38 11.36 -10.30
N PHE A 185 13.75 12.52 -10.03
CA PHE A 185 13.05 13.31 -11.05
C PHE A 185 13.85 14.57 -11.35
N ILE A 186 14.63 14.51 -12.42
CA ILE A 186 15.51 15.62 -12.83
C ILE A 186 14.72 16.60 -13.69
N LEU A 187 14.72 17.87 -13.30
CA LEU A 187 14.12 18.96 -14.05
C LEU A 187 15.19 19.80 -14.75
N THR A 188 14.90 20.25 -15.97
CA THR A 188 15.71 21.22 -16.70
C THR A 188 15.23 22.66 -16.47
N ASP A 189 14.03 22.83 -15.91
CA ASP A 189 13.40 24.11 -15.61
C ASP A 189 14.27 25.00 -14.71
N THR A 190 14.73 26.13 -15.21
CA THR A 190 15.56 27.10 -14.47
C THR A 190 14.84 27.73 -13.27
N ASN A 191 13.51 27.72 -13.24
CA ASN A 191 12.69 28.18 -12.12
C ASN A 191 12.57 27.15 -11.00
N ALA A 192 12.96 25.90 -11.24
CA ALA A 192 13.03 24.87 -10.21
C ALA A 192 14.34 25.01 -9.42
N SER A 193 14.30 24.80 -8.11
CA SER A 193 15.49 24.73 -7.25
C SER A 193 16.30 23.46 -7.54
N ARG A 194 17.58 23.44 -7.15
CA ARG A 194 18.45 22.25 -7.28
C ARG A 194 17.88 21.02 -6.59
N LEU A 195 17.40 21.17 -5.38
CA LEU A 195 16.46 20.29 -4.69
C LEU A 195 15.23 21.16 -4.46
N HIS A 196 14.10 20.82 -5.06
CA HIS A 196 12.91 21.66 -5.01
C HIS A 196 11.85 21.07 -4.08
N ALA A 197 11.60 19.78 -4.23
CA ALA A 197 10.64 19.04 -3.44
C ALA A 197 11.09 17.58 -3.30
N TRP A 198 10.47 16.84 -2.40
CA TRP A 198 10.61 15.39 -2.33
C TRP A 198 9.29 14.74 -1.96
N ILE A 199 9.11 13.49 -2.39
CA ILE A 199 7.98 12.65 -2.00
C ILE A 199 8.49 11.57 -1.06
N ALA A 200 7.85 11.44 0.11
CA ALA A 200 8.06 10.36 1.05
C ALA A 200 6.85 9.42 1.08
N TYR A 201 7.06 8.14 1.38
CA TYR A 201 6.00 7.18 1.61
C TYR A 201 5.77 7.01 3.11
N GLU A 202 4.63 7.47 3.60
CA GLU A 202 4.28 7.50 5.01
C GLU A 202 2.86 6.98 5.22
N LYS A 203 2.68 6.01 6.13
CA LYS A 203 1.35 5.44 6.45
C LYS A 203 0.57 4.99 5.20
N HIS A 204 1.25 4.32 4.28
CA HIS A 204 0.73 3.84 3.00
C HIS A 204 0.22 4.95 2.05
N ARG A 205 0.73 6.17 2.21
CA ARG A 205 0.43 7.34 1.37
C ARG A 205 1.70 8.05 0.94
N HIS A 206 1.66 8.67 -0.22
CA HIS A 206 2.73 9.55 -0.67
C HIS A 206 2.47 10.97 -0.15
N VAL A 207 3.48 11.54 0.51
CA VAL A 207 3.45 12.91 1.01
C VAL A 207 4.52 13.72 0.31
N LEU A 208 4.10 14.78 -0.37
CA LEU A 208 4.98 15.73 -1.03
C LEU A 208 5.39 16.83 -0.05
N TYR A 209 6.67 17.14 -0.01
CA TYR A 209 7.25 18.19 0.81
C TYR A 209 7.99 19.22 -0.05
N ASP A 210 7.82 20.49 0.24
CA ASP A 210 8.66 21.57 -0.31
C ASP A 210 10.02 21.60 0.39
N ALA A 211 11.11 21.61 -0.37
CA ALA A 211 12.48 21.64 0.15
C ALA A 211 12.99 23.06 0.42
N GLN A 212 12.13 23.94 0.92
CA GLN A 212 12.40 25.38 1.04
C GLN A 212 12.81 25.98 -0.31
N SER A 213 12.05 25.62 -1.32
CA SER A 213 12.34 26.04 -2.70
C SER A 213 12.17 27.55 -2.87
N THR A 214 12.90 28.12 -3.84
CA THR A 214 12.89 29.55 -4.08
C THR A 214 11.50 30.06 -4.50
N ASN A 215 10.84 29.30 -5.39
CA ASN A 215 9.55 29.73 -5.98
C ASN A 215 8.35 29.04 -5.31
N GLY A 216 8.58 28.08 -4.43
CA GLY A 216 7.54 27.29 -3.76
C GLY A 216 7.00 26.15 -4.62
N THR A 217 6.47 25.14 -3.94
CA THR A 217 5.76 24.00 -4.53
C THR A 217 4.26 24.20 -4.38
N PHE A 218 3.49 23.84 -5.42
CA PHE A 218 2.04 24.01 -5.41
C PHE A 218 1.36 22.70 -5.79
N VAL A 219 0.26 22.38 -5.12
CA VAL A 219 -0.62 21.25 -5.44
C VAL A 219 -2.00 21.82 -5.76
N ASN A 220 -2.53 21.51 -6.95
CA ASN A 220 -3.81 22.02 -7.44
C ASN A 220 -3.94 23.55 -7.29
N GLY A 221 -2.86 24.27 -7.60
CA GLY A 221 -2.77 25.73 -7.51
C GLY A 221 -2.53 26.29 -6.11
N THR A 222 -2.57 25.49 -5.06
CA THR A 222 -2.34 25.91 -3.67
C THR A 222 -0.87 25.68 -3.27
N ARG A 223 -0.20 26.73 -2.75
CA ARG A 223 1.16 26.59 -2.23
C ARG A 223 1.19 25.72 -0.99
N ILE A 224 2.14 24.78 -0.91
CA ILE A 224 2.24 23.82 0.18
C ILE A 224 3.63 23.88 0.84
N GLU A 225 3.69 23.50 2.11
CA GLU A 225 4.92 23.06 2.79
C GLU A 225 4.98 21.53 2.77
N SER A 226 3.84 20.87 2.98
CA SER A 226 3.63 19.44 2.79
C SER A 226 2.20 19.16 2.40
N CYS A 227 1.99 18.10 1.59
CA CYS A 227 0.67 17.69 1.13
C CYS A 227 0.64 16.18 0.91
N CYS A 228 -0.38 15.50 1.44
CA CYS A 228 -0.66 14.11 1.08
C CYS A 228 -1.25 14.10 -0.33
N LEU A 229 -0.63 13.34 -1.23
CA LEU A 229 -1.02 13.27 -2.64
C LEU A 229 -2.20 12.32 -2.86
N SER A 230 -3.09 12.74 -3.74
CA SER A 230 -4.20 11.95 -4.27
C SER A 230 -4.06 11.77 -5.77
N ALA A 231 -4.61 10.66 -6.32
CA ALA A 231 -4.55 10.39 -7.74
C ALA A 231 -5.16 11.55 -8.56
N GLY A 232 -4.44 12.03 -9.57
CA GLY A 232 -4.82 13.15 -10.40
C GLY A 232 -4.37 14.52 -9.89
N ASP A 233 -3.63 14.58 -8.76
CA ASP A 233 -3.10 15.86 -8.27
C ASP A 233 -2.09 16.47 -9.26
N GLU A 234 -2.27 17.77 -9.54
CA GLU A 234 -1.35 18.58 -10.31
C GLU A 234 -0.33 19.26 -9.40
N ILE A 235 0.95 18.94 -9.60
CA ILE A 235 2.07 19.45 -8.82
C ILE A 235 2.85 20.45 -9.68
N ARG A 236 2.88 21.74 -9.31
CA ARG A 236 3.68 22.73 -9.99
C ARG A 236 5.00 23.02 -9.28
N VAL A 237 6.09 22.83 -10.01
CA VAL A 237 7.47 23.03 -9.59
C VAL A 237 8.14 23.98 -10.60
N GLY A 238 8.30 25.26 -10.24
CA GLY A 238 8.72 26.28 -11.18
C GLY A 238 7.68 26.54 -12.27
N ALA A 239 8.05 26.35 -13.54
CA ALA A 239 7.18 26.40 -14.71
C ALA A 239 6.70 25.01 -15.16
N THR A 240 7.24 23.95 -14.59
CA THR A 240 6.86 22.56 -14.90
C THR A 240 5.65 22.15 -14.07
N VAL A 241 4.66 21.53 -14.71
CA VAL A 241 3.50 20.91 -14.06
C VAL A 241 3.59 19.40 -14.21
N LEU A 242 3.55 18.71 -13.09
CA LEU A 242 3.56 17.25 -12.98
C LEU A 242 2.18 16.78 -12.58
N VAL A 243 1.75 15.62 -13.08
CA VAL A 243 0.56 14.90 -12.60
C VAL A 243 0.99 13.66 -11.85
N TYR A 244 0.38 13.45 -10.68
CA TYR A 244 0.56 12.25 -9.88
C TYR A 244 -0.58 11.27 -10.17
N GLU A 245 -0.25 10.05 -10.61
CA GLU A 245 -1.24 9.04 -11.00
C GLU A 245 -0.92 7.68 -10.38
N VAL A 246 -1.96 6.86 -10.18
CA VAL A 246 -1.85 5.43 -9.79
C VAL A 246 -1.82 4.60 -11.07
N ILE A 247 -0.86 3.66 -11.18
CA ILE A 247 -0.61 2.85 -12.38
C ILE A 247 -0.82 1.36 -12.14
#